data_5841e5d85df095feb6670f065a5009c6
#
_entry.id   5841e5d85df095feb6670f065a5009c6
#
_cell.length_a   1.000
_cell.length_b   1.000
_cell.length_c   1.000
_cell.angle_alpha   90.00
_cell.angle_beta   90.00
_cell.angle_gamma   90.00
#
_symmetry.space_group_name_H-M   'P 1'
#
loop_
_entity.id
_entity.type
_entity.pdbx_description
1 polymer ?
#
loop_
_entity_poly.entity_id
_entity_poly.type
_entity_poly.pdbx_seq_one_letter_code
_entity_poly.pdbx_strand_id
1 'polypeptide(L)'
;LATVEAHQKCSASVEQLLGRQVRYQKHKPGRHLSVERVPQGAFQIESVHRFGDRVVLNDGLIVMENAPTVMERAGRIALLFATGEELYFVTE
;
A
#
# COMPACT_ATOMS: atom_id res chain seq x y z
N LEU A 1 -20.45 -19.32 -0.05
CA LEU A 1 -20.22 -18.31 0.97
C LEU A 1 -18.74 -18.24 1.37
N ALA A 2 -18.16 -19.38 1.69
CA ALA A 2 -16.72 -19.44 1.98
C ALA A 2 -15.90 -19.02 0.76
N THR A 3 -16.40 -19.29 -0.43
CA THR A 3 -15.76 -18.90 -1.67
C THR A 3 -15.65 -17.39 -1.79
N VAL A 4 -16.72 -16.68 -1.41
CA VAL A 4 -16.72 -15.21 -1.45
C VAL A 4 -15.67 -14.65 -0.51
N GLU A 5 -15.56 -15.23 0.67
CA GLU A 5 -14.57 -14.79 1.63
C GLU A 5 -13.15 -15.03 1.13
N ALA A 6 -12.91 -16.13 0.45
CA ALA A 6 -11.61 -16.43 -0.12
C ALA A 6 -11.22 -15.40 -1.18
N HIS A 7 -12.17 -14.95 -1.98
CA HIS A 7 -11.93 -13.89 -2.95
C HIS A 7 -11.54 -12.58 -2.27
N GLN A 8 -12.21 -12.24 -1.18
CA GLN A 8 -11.92 -11.01 -0.47
C GLN A 8 -10.54 -11.02 0.15
N LYS A 9 -10.00 -12.17 0.49
CA LYS A 9 -8.64 -12.26 1.04
C LYS A 9 -7.57 -12.00 0.00
N CYS A 10 -7.86 -12.16 -1.28
CA CYS A 10 -6.90 -11.92 -2.35
C CYS A 10 -6.71 -10.43 -2.64
N SER A 11 -7.65 -9.59 -2.21
CA SER A 11 -7.60 -8.16 -2.46
C SER A 11 -8.11 -7.43 -1.23
N ALA A 12 -7.31 -6.51 -0.72
CA ALA A 12 -7.61 -5.77 0.49
C ALA A 12 -7.58 -4.28 0.21
N SER A 13 -8.27 -3.50 1.05
CA SER A 13 -8.16 -2.06 0.95
C SER A 13 -6.89 -1.58 1.63
N VAL A 14 -6.43 -0.39 1.26
CA VAL A 14 -5.21 0.19 1.80
C VAL A 14 -5.32 0.43 3.31
N GLU A 15 -6.53 0.61 3.84
CA GLU A 15 -6.74 0.78 5.27
C GLU A 15 -6.32 -0.44 6.09
N GLN A 16 -6.26 -1.61 5.47
CA GLN A 16 -5.85 -2.82 6.18
C GLN A 16 -4.35 -2.84 6.47
N LEU A 17 -3.60 -1.93 5.90
CA LEU A 17 -2.18 -1.80 6.20
C LEU A 17 -1.93 -1.09 7.53
N LEU A 18 -2.94 -0.44 8.09
CA LEU A 18 -2.79 0.30 9.34
C LEU A 18 -2.29 -0.63 10.45
N GLY A 19 -1.21 -0.23 11.10
CA GLY A 19 -0.59 -1.01 12.15
C GLY A 19 0.40 -2.06 11.68
N ARG A 20 0.52 -2.25 10.36
CA ARG A 20 1.45 -3.24 9.81
C ARG A 20 2.87 -2.69 9.81
N GLN A 21 3.81 -3.55 10.13
CA GLN A 21 5.22 -3.20 10.02
C GLN A 21 5.76 -3.74 8.70
N VAL A 22 6.34 -2.86 7.91
CA VAL A 22 6.73 -3.17 6.54
C VAL A 22 8.09 -2.56 6.24
N ARG A 23 8.69 -3.03 5.16
CA ARG A 23 9.93 -2.47 4.62
C ARG A 23 9.71 -2.20 3.15
N TYR A 24 10.08 -1.00 2.71
CA TYR A 24 10.03 -0.65 1.30
C TYR A 24 10.94 -1.59 0.51
N GLN A 25 10.43 -2.13 -0.60
CA GLN A 25 11.21 -3.00 -1.48
C GLN A 25 11.55 -2.30 -2.78
N LYS A 26 10.53 -1.87 -3.51
CA LYS A 26 10.71 -1.20 -4.80
C LYS A 26 9.41 -0.54 -5.20
N HIS A 27 9.48 0.31 -6.23
CA HIS A 27 8.28 0.88 -6.82
C HIS A 27 8.50 1.14 -8.30
N LYS A 28 7.42 1.20 -9.04
CA LYS A 28 7.42 1.66 -10.42
C LYS A 28 7.03 3.13 -10.39
N PRO A 29 7.90 4.04 -10.84
CA PRO A 29 7.65 5.47 -10.69
C PRO A 29 6.50 5.95 -11.56
N GLY A 30 5.91 7.07 -11.15
CA GLY A 30 4.83 7.74 -11.86
C GLY A 30 4.50 9.05 -11.16
N ARG A 31 3.59 9.81 -11.77
CA ARG A 31 3.23 11.13 -11.27
C ARG A 31 2.33 11.09 -10.05
N HIS A 32 1.69 9.96 -9.79
CA HIS A 32 0.61 9.87 -8.80
C HIS A 32 1.05 9.17 -7.51
N LEU A 33 2.33 8.86 -7.41
CA LEU A 33 2.87 8.16 -6.26
C LEU A 33 4.15 8.84 -5.81
N SER A 34 4.18 9.26 -4.55
CA SER A 34 5.36 9.87 -3.93
C SER A 34 5.85 8.98 -2.80
N VAL A 35 7.09 8.52 -2.90
CA VAL A 35 7.71 7.63 -1.91
C VAL A 35 9.09 8.14 -1.49
N GLU A 36 9.39 9.39 -1.74
CA GLU A 36 10.73 9.95 -1.55
C GLU A 36 11.18 9.95 -0.10
N ARG A 37 10.22 10.01 0.83
CA ARG A 37 10.53 10.10 2.26
C ARG A 37 10.55 8.76 2.96
N VAL A 38 10.32 7.68 2.24
CA VAL A 38 10.24 6.36 2.86
C VAL A 38 11.60 5.96 3.40
N PRO A 39 11.69 5.54 4.68
CA PRO A 39 12.96 5.12 5.26
C PRO A 39 13.47 3.85 4.60
N GLN A 40 14.77 3.63 4.69
CA GLN A 40 15.39 2.44 4.10
C GLN A 40 15.16 1.18 4.93
N GLY A 41 14.83 1.33 6.21
CA GLY A 41 14.58 0.20 7.09
C GLY A 41 13.10 -0.08 7.25
N ALA A 42 12.79 -0.97 8.17
CA ALA A 42 11.41 -1.28 8.50
C ALA A 42 10.73 -0.07 9.17
N PHE A 43 9.45 0.10 8.90
CA PHE A 43 8.66 1.14 9.55
C PHE A 43 7.22 0.64 9.69
N GLN A 44 6.47 1.30 10.55
CA GLN A 44 5.08 0.94 10.80
C GLN A 44 4.16 1.90 10.06
N ILE A 45 3.09 1.36 9.49
CA ILE A 45 2.02 2.17 8.92
C ILE A 45 1.16 2.68 10.08
N GLU A 46 1.38 3.92 10.48
CA GLU A 46 0.75 4.49 11.66
C GLU A 46 -0.56 5.20 11.37
N SER A 47 -0.73 5.69 10.14
CA SER A 47 -1.97 6.35 9.76
C SER A 47 -2.25 6.15 8.27
N VAL A 48 -3.53 6.06 7.95
CA VAL A 48 -4.04 5.98 6.59
C VAL A 48 -5.19 6.96 6.49
N HIS A 49 -5.04 8.00 5.68
CA HIS A 49 -6.07 9.01 5.47
C HIS A 49 -6.49 9.06 4.02
N ARG A 50 -7.79 9.12 3.78
CA ARG A 50 -8.33 9.28 2.45
C ARG A 50 -8.94 10.67 2.29
N PHE A 51 -8.60 11.31 1.17
CA PHE A 51 -9.14 12.60 0.78
C PHE A 51 -9.64 12.45 -0.67
N GLY A 52 -10.89 12.02 -0.84
CA GLY A 52 -11.38 11.66 -2.16
C GLY A 52 -10.61 10.46 -2.70
N ASP A 53 -9.94 10.62 -3.83
CA ASP A 53 -9.12 9.55 -4.42
C ASP A 53 -7.70 9.51 -3.87
N ARG A 54 -7.30 10.55 -3.14
CA ARG A 54 -5.96 10.62 -2.58
C ARG A 54 -5.88 9.81 -1.29
N VAL A 55 -4.79 9.08 -1.14
CA VAL A 55 -4.50 8.33 0.07
C VAL A 55 -3.14 8.77 0.61
N VAL A 56 -3.08 9.09 1.89
CA VAL A 56 -1.86 9.56 2.54
C VAL A 56 -1.52 8.62 3.68
N LEU A 57 -0.33 8.07 3.66
CA LEU A 57 0.19 7.19 4.72
C LEU A 57 1.19 7.95 5.56
N ASN A 58 1.09 7.79 6.89
CA ASN A 58 2.03 8.35 7.85
C ASN A 58 2.23 9.86 7.65
N ASP A 59 1.11 10.58 7.53
CA ASP A 59 1.08 12.05 7.45
C ASP A 59 1.96 12.63 6.33
N GLY A 60 2.04 11.95 5.21
CA GLY A 60 2.77 12.44 4.04
C GLY A 60 4.01 11.65 3.68
N LEU A 61 4.31 10.58 4.41
CA LEU A 61 5.44 9.73 4.07
C LEU A 61 5.24 9.09 2.69
N ILE A 62 4.03 8.63 2.41
CA ILE A 62 3.65 8.08 1.11
C ILE A 62 2.35 8.76 0.70
N VAL A 63 2.35 9.36 -0.49
CA VAL A 63 1.16 10.02 -1.03
C VAL A 63 0.79 9.36 -2.34
N MET A 64 -0.47 8.92 -2.41
CA MET A 64 -1.02 8.25 -3.58
C MET A 64 -2.21 9.05 -4.08
N GLU A 65 -2.21 9.42 -5.37
CA GLU A 65 -3.31 10.20 -5.93
C GLU A 65 -4.52 9.32 -6.28
N ASN A 66 -4.32 8.01 -6.35
CA ASN A 66 -5.40 7.06 -6.56
C ASN A 66 -5.27 5.94 -5.54
N ALA A 67 -6.41 5.42 -5.09
CA ALA A 67 -6.41 4.31 -4.17
C ALA A 67 -5.96 3.04 -4.91
N PRO A 68 -4.98 2.32 -4.38
CA PRO A 68 -4.48 1.12 -5.04
C PRO A 68 -5.31 -0.11 -4.71
N THR A 69 -5.14 -1.15 -5.51
CA THR A 69 -5.51 -2.50 -5.13
C THR A 69 -4.36 -3.08 -4.32
N VAL A 70 -4.67 -3.57 -3.13
CA VAL A 70 -3.65 -4.13 -2.24
C VAL A 70 -3.71 -5.65 -2.31
N MET A 71 -2.56 -6.26 -2.59
CA MET A 71 -2.44 -7.72 -2.64
C MET A 71 -1.29 -8.14 -1.74
N GLU A 72 -1.55 -9.11 -0.88
CA GLU A 72 -0.53 -9.64 0.00
C GLU A 72 -0.31 -11.12 -0.31
N ARG A 73 0.97 -11.50 -0.49
CA ARG A 73 1.32 -12.86 -0.82
C ARG A 73 2.74 -13.17 -0.36
N ALA A 74 2.88 -14.25 0.42
CA ALA A 74 4.18 -14.78 0.82
C ALA A 74 5.09 -13.73 1.46
N GLY A 75 4.52 -12.91 2.36
CA GLY A 75 5.30 -11.90 3.08
C GLY A 75 5.57 -10.64 2.27
N ARG A 76 4.93 -10.47 1.13
CA ARG A 76 5.10 -9.32 0.27
C ARG A 76 3.75 -8.64 0.04
N ILE A 77 3.75 -7.32 0.10
CA ILE A 77 2.55 -6.52 -0.14
C ILE A 77 2.76 -5.73 -1.42
N ALA A 78 1.83 -5.86 -2.36
CA ALA A 78 1.85 -5.11 -3.61
C ALA A 78 0.68 -4.14 -3.63
N LEU A 79 0.96 -2.88 -3.92
CA LEU A 79 -0.06 -1.86 -4.15
C LEU A 79 -0.05 -1.55 -5.63
N LEU A 80 -1.13 -1.93 -6.30
CA LEU A 80 -1.23 -1.83 -7.77
C LEU A 80 -2.23 -0.75 -8.12
N PHE A 81 -1.80 0.20 -8.94
CA PHE A 81 -2.60 1.36 -9.30
C PHE A 81 -3.13 1.22 -10.73
N ALA A 82 -4.32 1.76 -10.97
CA ALA A 82 -4.93 1.76 -12.29
C ALA A 82 -4.09 2.52 -13.31
N THR A 83 -3.24 3.43 -12.85
CA THR A 83 -2.34 4.20 -13.70
C THR A 83 -1.14 3.41 -14.20
N GLY A 84 -0.94 2.19 -13.69
CA GLY A 84 0.22 1.36 -14.00
C GLY A 84 1.36 1.51 -13.02
N GLU A 85 1.25 2.40 -12.05
CA GLU A 85 2.22 2.52 -10.97
C GLU A 85 2.11 1.32 -10.04
N GLU A 86 3.21 0.99 -9.35
CA GLU A 86 3.26 -0.14 -8.44
C GLU A 86 4.15 0.21 -7.26
N LEU A 87 3.76 -0.26 -6.08
CA LEU A 87 4.56 -0.06 -4.87
C LEU A 87 4.60 -1.40 -4.14
N TYR A 88 5.81 -1.81 -3.75
CA TYR A 88 6.02 -3.10 -3.12
C TYR A 88 6.67 -2.96 -1.76
N PHE A 89 6.11 -3.65 -0.77
CA PHE A 89 6.69 -3.78 0.56
C PHE A 89 6.95 -5.24 0.88
N VAL A 90 7.87 -5.45 1.82
CA VAL A 90 8.09 -6.75 2.45
C VAL A 90 7.58 -6.64 3.87
N THR A 91 6.82 -7.62 4.33
CA THR A 91 6.33 -7.63 5.71
C THR A 91 7.43 -8.10 6.65
N GLU A 92 7.50 -7.47 7.81
CA GLU A 92 8.44 -7.88 8.85
C GLU A 92 7.86 -8.90 9.80
#